data_dfb4f41002a7cfeca226b6ac5705437d
#
_entry.id   dfb4f41002a7cfeca226b6ac5705437d
#
_cell.length_a   1.000
_cell.length_b   1.000
_cell.length_c   1.000
_cell.angle_alpha   90.00
_cell.angle_beta   90.00
_cell.angle_gamma   90.00
#
_symmetry.space_group_name_H-M   'P 1'
#
loop_
_entity.id
_entity.type
_entity.pdbx_description
1 polymer ?
#
loop_
_entity_poly.entity_id
_entity_poly.type
_entity_poly.pdbx_seq_one_letter_code
_entity_poly.pdbx_strand_id
1 'polypeptide(L)'
;DVYKRQLLFGVVAGISRLVERKESRQKMQPFLDRAGEYDVLFLGDSIMNTGVFPMEMWEKYGIAGYNIASYGNTLPITYWALQNALDYAKPKLVVLDVQGVSKSYKLSGNSSDVHTAFDCYSISKTKIEALDDLMDDPNAVDDDGVAYVDMKWEYLFTLGKYHARWSELTDTD
;
A
#
# COMPACT_ATOMS: atom_id res chain seq x y z
N ASP A 1 10.57 -14.10 -27.75
CA ASP A 1 10.26 -15.37 -27.12
C ASP A 1 9.47 -15.13 -25.82
N VAL A 2 8.24 -15.62 -25.79
CA VAL A 2 7.28 -15.40 -24.68
C VAL A 2 7.84 -15.94 -23.35
N TYR A 3 8.46 -17.11 -23.37
CA TYR A 3 9.02 -17.74 -22.16
C TYR A 3 10.16 -16.93 -21.53
N LYS A 4 11.01 -16.29 -22.33
CA LYS A 4 12.08 -15.42 -21.81
C LYS A 4 11.52 -14.18 -21.12
N ARG A 5 10.45 -13.61 -21.69
CA ARG A 5 9.75 -12.45 -21.08
C ARG A 5 9.07 -12.84 -19.77
N GLN A 6 8.40 -14.01 -19.73
CA GLN A 6 7.78 -14.53 -18.52
C GLN A 6 8.81 -14.83 -17.42
N LEU A 7 9.94 -15.44 -17.79
CA LEU A 7 11.03 -15.69 -16.84
C LEU A 7 11.60 -14.39 -16.30
N LEU A 8 11.90 -13.41 -17.17
CA LEU A 8 12.40 -12.11 -16.76
C LEU A 8 11.42 -11.41 -15.82
N PHE A 9 10.13 -11.40 -16.16
CA PHE A 9 9.08 -10.83 -15.31
C PHE A 9 9.05 -11.52 -13.93
N GLY A 10 9.08 -12.83 -13.88
CA GLY A 10 9.08 -13.61 -12.63
C GLY A 10 10.31 -13.31 -11.77
N VAL A 11 11.49 -13.20 -12.40
CA VAL A 11 12.73 -12.85 -11.70
C VAL A 11 12.66 -11.42 -11.14
N VAL A 12 12.25 -10.44 -11.94
CA VAL A 12 12.13 -9.05 -11.50
C VAL A 12 11.10 -8.91 -10.38
N ALA A 13 9.94 -9.56 -10.49
CA ALA A 13 8.91 -9.54 -9.45
C ALA A 13 9.40 -10.21 -8.15
N GLY A 14 10.12 -11.33 -8.26
CA GLY A 14 10.71 -12.02 -7.10
C GLY A 14 11.74 -11.16 -6.38
N ILE A 15 12.65 -10.55 -7.14
CA ILE A 15 13.69 -9.66 -6.56
C ILE A 15 13.04 -8.41 -5.95
N SER A 16 12.06 -7.80 -6.62
CA SER A 16 11.32 -6.66 -6.08
C SER A 16 10.75 -6.95 -4.70
N ARG A 17 10.19 -8.15 -4.53
CA ARG A 17 9.62 -8.58 -3.24
C ARG A 17 10.68 -8.77 -2.16
N LEU A 18 11.89 -9.20 -2.51
CA LEU A 18 13.00 -9.37 -1.55
C LEU A 18 13.53 -8.03 -1.03
N VAL A 19 13.60 -7.01 -1.89
CA VAL A 19 14.13 -5.69 -1.51
C VAL A 19 13.06 -4.73 -0.99
N GLU A 20 11.80 -5.13 -0.96
CA GLU A 20 10.69 -4.34 -0.42
C GLU A 20 10.93 -3.91 1.03
N ARG A 21 10.40 -2.75 1.44
CA ARG A 21 10.51 -2.28 2.83
C ARG A 21 9.84 -3.24 3.79
N LYS A 22 10.57 -3.67 4.82
CA LYS A 22 10.06 -4.53 5.89
C LYS A 22 8.84 -3.93 6.60
N GLU A 23 8.84 -2.61 6.83
CA GLU A 23 7.78 -1.91 7.55
C GLU A 23 6.41 -2.08 6.88
N SER A 24 6.33 -1.83 5.57
CA SER A 24 5.09 -2.04 4.80
C SER A 24 4.66 -3.50 4.85
N ARG A 25 5.61 -4.41 4.71
CA ARG A 25 5.38 -5.85 4.73
C ARG A 25 4.94 -6.34 6.10
N GLN A 26 5.63 -5.94 7.17
CA GLN A 26 5.28 -6.33 8.54
C GLN A 26 3.87 -5.86 8.94
N LYS A 27 3.46 -4.70 8.47
CA LYS A 27 2.11 -4.19 8.71
C LYS A 27 1.06 -4.95 7.90
N MET A 28 1.29 -5.18 6.61
CA MET A 28 0.24 -5.68 5.72
C MET A 28 0.24 -7.19 5.54
N GLN A 29 1.37 -7.88 5.75
CA GLN A 29 1.41 -9.33 5.61
C GLN A 29 0.44 -10.05 6.57
N PRO A 30 0.36 -9.69 7.88
CA PRO A 30 -0.64 -10.28 8.78
C PRO A 30 -2.08 -10.04 8.34
N PHE A 31 -2.36 -8.88 7.70
CA PHE A 31 -3.66 -8.62 7.10
C PHE A 31 -3.93 -9.59 5.93
N LEU A 32 -3.00 -9.68 4.99
CA LEU A 32 -3.17 -10.51 3.79
C LEU A 32 -3.32 -11.99 4.13
N ASP A 33 -2.55 -12.47 5.11
CA ASP A 33 -2.59 -13.88 5.55
C ASP A 33 -3.92 -14.26 6.21
N ARG A 34 -4.62 -13.30 6.80
CA ARG A 34 -5.84 -13.52 7.59
C ARG A 34 -7.02 -12.62 7.18
N ALA A 35 -6.99 -12.08 5.96
CA ALA A 35 -7.95 -11.07 5.50
C ALA A 35 -9.43 -11.49 5.64
N GLY A 36 -9.71 -12.78 5.51
CA GLY A 36 -11.06 -13.33 5.68
C GLY A 36 -11.59 -13.36 7.13
N GLU A 37 -10.74 -13.08 8.11
CA GLU A 37 -11.10 -13.16 9.55
C GLU A 37 -11.50 -11.79 10.12
N TYR A 38 -11.26 -10.68 9.39
CA TYR A 38 -11.55 -9.34 9.89
C TYR A 38 -12.94 -8.86 9.51
N ASP A 39 -13.73 -8.52 10.54
CA ASP A 39 -15.06 -7.95 10.39
C ASP A 39 -15.05 -6.44 10.16
N VAL A 40 -14.01 -5.75 10.67
CA VAL A 40 -13.91 -4.29 10.62
C VAL A 40 -12.56 -3.87 10.04
N LEU A 41 -12.58 -2.97 9.05
CA LEU A 41 -11.38 -2.33 8.54
C LEU A 41 -11.38 -0.85 8.92
N PHE A 42 -10.22 -0.38 9.43
CA PHE A 42 -9.97 1.02 9.73
C PHE A 42 -9.06 1.61 8.66
N LEU A 43 -9.50 2.72 8.04
CA LEU A 43 -8.82 3.40 6.94
C LEU A 43 -8.70 4.89 7.21
N GLY A 44 -7.66 5.48 6.69
CA GLY A 44 -7.41 6.92 6.81
C GLY A 44 -5.93 7.24 6.82
N ASP A 45 -5.60 8.36 7.44
CA ASP A 45 -4.23 8.84 7.53
C ASP A 45 -3.57 8.53 8.89
N SER A 46 -2.61 9.36 9.28
CA SER A 46 -1.82 9.19 10.49
C SER A 46 -2.66 9.17 11.79
N ILE A 47 -3.76 9.88 11.84
CA ILE A 47 -4.64 9.91 13.04
C ILE A 47 -5.27 8.54 13.24
N MET A 48 -5.83 7.97 12.18
CA MET A 48 -6.39 6.61 12.25
C MET A 48 -5.29 5.59 12.55
N ASN A 49 -4.12 5.72 11.89
CA ASN A 49 -3.02 4.79 12.05
C ASN A 49 -2.49 4.72 13.49
N THR A 50 -2.45 5.86 14.20
CA THR A 50 -1.91 5.95 15.56
C THR A 50 -2.96 5.99 16.66
N GLY A 51 -4.21 6.31 16.34
CA GLY A 51 -5.29 6.51 17.30
C GLY A 51 -6.22 5.32 17.51
N VAL A 52 -6.17 4.31 16.64
CA VAL A 52 -7.05 3.14 16.72
C VAL A 52 -6.25 1.85 16.90
N PHE A 53 -6.55 1.14 17.97
CA PHE A 53 -5.89 -0.11 18.38
C PHE A 53 -6.88 -1.29 18.28
N PRO A 54 -6.96 -2.01 17.13
CA PRO A 54 -7.91 -3.10 16.95
C PRO A 54 -7.78 -4.22 17.99
N MET A 55 -6.57 -4.46 18.51
CA MET A 55 -6.35 -5.47 19.55
C MET A 55 -7.12 -5.19 20.84
N GLU A 56 -7.25 -3.92 21.25
CA GLU A 56 -8.07 -3.56 22.41
C GLU A 56 -9.57 -3.82 22.17
N MET A 57 -10.02 -3.63 20.93
CA MET A 57 -11.41 -3.94 20.55
C MET A 57 -11.66 -5.45 20.61
N TRP A 58 -10.68 -6.23 20.16
CA TRP A 58 -10.75 -7.68 20.26
C TRP A 58 -10.80 -8.15 21.75
N GLU A 59 -9.89 -7.64 22.56
CA GLU A 59 -9.82 -8.01 23.99
C GLU A 59 -11.10 -7.65 24.75
N LYS A 60 -11.67 -6.48 24.49
CA LYS A 60 -12.84 -5.96 25.25
C LYS A 60 -14.17 -6.46 24.70
N TYR A 61 -14.27 -6.65 23.39
CA TYR A 61 -15.57 -6.83 22.71
C TYR A 61 -15.60 -8.02 21.75
N GLY A 62 -14.49 -8.70 21.53
CA GLY A 62 -14.40 -9.79 20.56
C GLY A 62 -14.54 -9.34 19.09
N ILE A 63 -14.32 -8.05 18.80
CA ILE A 63 -14.46 -7.49 17.45
C ILE A 63 -13.14 -7.67 16.71
N ALA A 64 -13.14 -8.49 15.67
CA ALA A 64 -12.00 -8.70 14.80
C ALA A 64 -11.84 -7.52 13.82
N GLY A 65 -10.89 -6.64 14.08
CA GLY A 65 -10.60 -5.49 13.25
C GLY A 65 -9.16 -5.46 12.76
N TYR A 66 -8.92 -4.75 11.65
CA TYR A 66 -7.58 -4.47 11.17
C TYR A 66 -7.43 -3.01 10.76
N ASN A 67 -6.28 -2.39 11.10
CA ASN A 67 -5.99 -1.00 10.78
C ASN A 67 -5.03 -0.93 9.58
N ILE A 68 -5.57 -0.60 8.40
CA ILE A 68 -4.81 -0.43 7.15
C ILE A 68 -4.51 1.04 6.82
N ALA A 69 -4.82 1.96 7.73
CA ALA A 69 -4.47 3.38 7.57
C ALA A 69 -2.96 3.58 7.47
N SER A 70 -2.51 4.61 6.76
CA SER A 70 -1.10 4.92 6.59
C SER A 70 -0.85 6.41 6.70
N TYR A 71 0.42 6.80 6.90
CA TYR A 71 0.80 8.20 6.97
C TYR A 71 0.56 8.89 5.62
N GLY A 72 0.20 10.18 5.68
CA GLY A 72 0.07 11.02 4.48
C GLY A 72 -1.09 10.68 3.53
N ASN A 73 -1.90 9.67 3.85
CA ASN A 73 -2.99 9.25 2.97
C ASN A 73 -3.97 10.40 2.69
N THR A 74 -4.21 10.61 1.41
CA THR A 74 -5.31 11.42 0.90
C THR A 74 -6.58 10.56 0.79
N LEU A 75 -7.73 11.17 0.54
CA LEU A 75 -8.96 10.39 0.34
C LEU A 75 -8.88 9.46 -0.90
N PRO A 76 -8.34 9.89 -2.06
CA PRO A 76 -8.12 8.99 -3.19
C PRO A 76 -7.19 7.82 -2.88
N ILE A 77 -6.07 8.04 -2.18
CA ILE A 77 -5.18 6.95 -1.74
C ILE A 77 -5.94 5.99 -0.83
N THR A 78 -6.70 6.52 0.14
CA THR A 78 -7.50 5.71 1.07
C THR A 78 -8.56 4.89 0.35
N TYR A 79 -9.23 5.46 -0.66
CA TYR A 79 -10.19 4.76 -1.51
C TYR A 79 -9.54 3.56 -2.21
N TRP A 80 -8.39 3.77 -2.86
CA TRP A 80 -7.70 2.70 -3.57
C TRP A 80 -7.06 1.68 -2.65
N ALA A 81 -6.62 2.08 -1.45
CA ALA A 81 -6.19 1.14 -0.41
C ALA A 81 -7.34 0.23 0.02
N LEU A 82 -8.57 0.78 0.16
CA LEU A 82 -9.76 -0.02 0.42
C LEU A 82 -10.06 -0.98 -0.75
N GLN A 83 -10.04 -0.50 -2.00
CA GLN A 83 -10.31 -1.37 -3.16
C GLN A 83 -9.32 -2.54 -3.21
N ASN A 84 -8.01 -2.29 -3.00
CA ASN A 84 -7.02 -3.35 -2.93
C ASN A 84 -7.26 -4.32 -1.74
N ALA A 85 -7.66 -3.81 -0.58
CA ALA A 85 -7.98 -4.65 0.57
C ALA A 85 -9.21 -5.53 0.32
N LEU A 86 -10.20 -5.04 -0.42
CA LEU A 86 -11.41 -5.79 -0.77
C LEU A 86 -11.16 -6.94 -1.77
N ASP A 87 -10.04 -6.96 -2.46
CA ASP A 87 -9.59 -8.14 -3.23
C ASP A 87 -9.30 -9.36 -2.32
N TYR A 88 -9.01 -9.11 -1.04
CA TYR A 88 -8.63 -10.14 -0.05
C TYR A 88 -9.65 -10.32 1.08
N ALA A 89 -10.36 -9.26 1.47
CA ALA A 89 -11.26 -9.24 2.63
C ALA A 89 -12.70 -8.90 2.24
N LYS A 90 -13.65 -9.35 3.08
CA LYS A 90 -15.08 -8.95 2.98
C LYS A 90 -15.54 -8.44 4.34
N PRO A 91 -15.10 -7.23 4.76
CA PRO A 91 -15.47 -6.69 6.06
C PRO A 91 -16.97 -6.39 6.14
N LYS A 92 -17.54 -6.49 7.33
CA LYS A 92 -18.92 -6.07 7.63
C LYS A 92 -19.04 -4.56 7.82
N LEU A 93 -17.95 -3.93 8.23
CA LEU A 93 -17.88 -2.50 8.51
C LEU A 93 -16.53 -1.93 8.06
N VAL A 94 -16.59 -0.73 7.49
CA VAL A 94 -15.41 0.10 7.19
C VAL A 94 -15.54 1.38 8.00
N VAL A 95 -14.52 1.70 8.76
CA VAL A 95 -14.41 2.95 9.52
C VAL A 95 -13.38 3.83 8.83
N LEU A 96 -13.82 4.99 8.37
CA LEU A 96 -13.02 5.94 7.60
C LEU A 96 -12.71 7.19 8.43
N ASP A 97 -11.43 7.55 8.53
CA ASP A 97 -11.01 8.88 8.93
C ASP A 97 -11.26 9.86 7.79
N VAL A 98 -12.00 10.92 8.09
CA VAL A 98 -12.40 11.94 7.11
C VAL A 98 -11.45 13.12 7.02
N GLN A 99 -10.34 13.14 7.73
CA GLN A 99 -9.36 14.24 7.67
C GLN A 99 -8.82 14.43 6.25
N GLY A 100 -8.64 13.35 5.50
CA GLY A 100 -8.21 13.38 4.10
C GLY A 100 -9.15 14.14 3.15
N VAL A 101 -10.41 14.36 3.54
CA VAL A 101 -11.41 15.11 2.74
C VAL A 101 -10.99 16.57 2.52
N SER A 102 -10.24 17.15 3.45
CA SER A 102 -9.76 18.53 3.33
C SER A 102 -8.60 18.72 2.35
N LYS A 103 -7.97 17.63 1.91
CA LYS A 103 -6.83 17.66 1.00
C LYS A 103 -7.33 17.73 -0.45
N SER A 104 -6.91 18.76 -1.19
CA SER A 104 -7.34 19.00 -2.57
C SER A 104 -6.53 18.26 -3.64
N TYR A 105 -5.48 17.54 -3.23
CA TYR A 105 -4.58 16.80 -4.12
C TYR A 105 -4.80 15.29 -4.02
N LYS A 106 -4.58 14.57 -5.11
CA LYS A 106 -4.70 13.10 -5.16
C LYS A 106 -3.57 12.43 -4.41
N LEU A 107 -2.33 12.86 -4.62
CA LEU A 107 -1.13 12.28 -4.02
C LEU A 107 -0.49 13.28 -3.04
N SER A 108 0.12 12.79 -1.97
CA SER A 108 0.99 13.61 -1.14
C SER A 108 2.28 13.91 -1.90
N GLY A 109 2.97 15.02 -1.59
CA GLY A 109 4.29 15.31 -2.15
C GLY A 109 5.35 14.27 -1.77
N ASN A 110 5.10 13.44 -0.75
CA ASN A 110 6.03 12.43 -0.28
C ASN A 110 5.77 11.07 -0.96
N SER A 111 6.61 10.69 -1.92
CA SER A 111 6.50 9.41 -2.60
C SER A 111 6.57 8.18 -1.66
N SER A 112 7.27 8.30 -0.52
CA SER A 112 7.36 7.23 0.48
C SER A 112 6.02 6.90 1.11
N ASP A 113 5.12 7.88 1.30
CA ASP A 113 3.77 7.66 1.83
C ASP A 113 2.95 6.80 0.84
N VAL A 114 3.05 7.11 -0.45
CA VAL A 114 2.36 6.36 -1.51
C VAL A 114 2.91 4.93 -1.58
N HIS A 115 4.24 4.75 -1.51
CA HIS A 115 4.86 3.43 -1.44
C HIS A 115 4.36 2.63 -0.24
N THR A 116 4.28 3.26 0.93
CA THR A 116 3.78 2.60 2.15
C THR A 116 2.33 2.10 1.98
N ALA A 117 1.51 2.83 1.23
CA ALA A 117 0.12 2.46 0.99
C ALA A 117 -0.05 1.30 -0.02
N PHE A 118 0.87 1.16 -0.99
CA PHE A 118 0.64 0.26 -2.15
C PHE A 118 1.67 -0.85 -2.34
N ASP A 119 2.91 -0.74 -1.86
CA ASP A 119 3.96 -1.72 -2.15
C ASP A 119 3.62 -3.13 -1.64
N CYS A 120 2.90 -3.21 -0.51
CA CYS A 120 2.49 -4.48 0.09
C CYS A 120 1.53 -5.32 -0.75
N TYR A 121 0.78 -4.70 -1.65
CA TYR A 121 -0.16 -5.42 -2.51
C TYR A 121 0.53 -6.02 -3.73
N SER A 122 0.18 -7.26 -4.05
CA SER A 122 0.62 -7.91 -5.28
C SER A 122 0.12 -7.16 -6.50
N ILE A 123 0.83 -7.30 -7.63
CA ILE A 123 0.38 -6.75 -8.92
C ILE A 123 -0.97 -7.39 -9.26
N SER A 124 -2.00 -6.56 -9.34
CA SER A 124 -3.38 -6.93 -9.64
C SER A 124 -4.01 -5.90 -10.58
N LYS A 125 -5.18 -6.22 -11.12
CA LYS A 125 -5.95 -5.25 -11.89
C LYS A 125 -6.27 -4.01 -11.04
N THR A 126 -6.71 -4.22 -9.80
CA THR A 126 -7.05 -3.14 -8.87
C THR A 126 -5.84 -2.24 -8.57
N LYS A 127 -4.64 -2.82 -8.36
CA LYS A 127 -3.42 -2.04 -8.15
C LYS A 127 -3.04 -1.21 -9.39
N ILE A 128 -3.18 -1.78 -10.59
CA ILE A 128 -2.89 -1.05 -11.84
C ILE A 128 -3.87 0.11 -12.02
N GLU A 129 -5.17 -0.12 -11.84
CA GLU A 129 -6.20 0.91 -11.93
C GLU A 129 -5.98 2.03 -10.89
N ALA A 130 -5.56 1.67 -9.68
CA ALA A 130 -5.21 2.64 -8.64
C ALA A 130 -4.07 3.57 -9.07
N LEU A 131 -2.97 3.00 -9.59
CA LEU A 131 -1.83 3.78 -10.04
C LEU A 131 -2.16 4.62 -11.27
N ASP A 132 -3.02 4.12 -12.16
CA ASP A 132 -3.48 4.88 -13.32
C ASP A 132 -4.33 6.08 -12.92
N ASP A 133 -5.27 5.93 -11.98
CA ASP A 133 -6.09 7.03 -11.49
C ASP A 133 -5.30 8.04 -10.65
N LEU A 134 -4.44 7.56 -9.75
CA LEU A 134 -3.71 8.44 -8.83
C LEU A 134 -2.60 9.22 -9.54
N MET A 135 -1.96 8.64 -10.54
CA MET A 135 -0.79 9.19 -11.23
C MET A 135 -1.12 9.67 -12.66
N ASP A 136 -2.32 10.18 -12.88
CA ASP A 136 -2.76 10.70 -14.18
C ASP A 136 -2.43 12.19 -14.40
N ASP A 137 -2.14 12.93 -13.33
CA ASP A 137 -1.80 14.34 -13.42
C ASP A 137 -0.30 14.54 -13.69
N PRO A 138 0.08 15.07 -14.89
CA PRO A 138 1.47 15.30 -15.22
C PRO A 138 2.13 16.43 -14.41
N ASN A 139 1.35 17.23 -13.68
CA ASN A 139 1.86 18.29 -12.81
C ASN A 139 2.02 17.83 -11.35
N ALA A 140 1.52 16.65 -11.00
CA ALA A 140 1.76 16.08 -9.68
C ALA A 140 3.19 15.55 -9.60
N VAL A 141 3.99 16.16 -8.72
CA VAL A 141 5.40 15.82 -8.51
C VAL A 141 5.61 15.38 -7.05
N ASP A 142 6.65 14.58 -6.85
CA ASP A 142 7.12 14.23 -5.51
C ASP A 142 8.04 15.31 -4.90
N ASP A 143 8.59 15.03 -3.73
CA ASP A 143 9.48 15.94 -2.99
C ASP A 143 10.79 16.25 -3.75
N ASP A 144 11.20 15.38 -4.66
CA ASP A 144 12.38 15.55 -5.51
C ASP A 144 12.04 16.24 -6.84
N GLY A 145 10.77 16.59 -7.06
CA GLY A 145 10.28 17.23 -8.29
C GLY A 145 10.10 16.28 -9.47
N VAL A 146 10.07 14.98 -9.23
CA VAL A 146 9.80 13.96 -10.25
C VAL A 146 8.31 13.79 -10.44
N ALA A 147 7.85 13.78 -11.68
CA ALA A 147 6.43 13.59 -11.97
C ALA A 147 5.98 12.18 -11.67
N TYR A 148 4.87 12.04 -10.92
CA TYR A 148 4.33 10.72 -10.54
C TYR A 148 3.97 9.87 -11.75
N VAL A 149 3.54 10.47 -12.86
CA VAL A 149 3.23 9.75 -14.10
C VAL A 149 4.42 8.95 -14.64
N ASP A 150 5.65 9.40 -14.40
CA ASP A 150 6.88 8.72 -14.81
C ASP A 150 7.31 7.62 -13.82
N MET A 151 6.76 7.63 -12.60
CA MET A 151 7.15 6.73 -11.51
C MET A 151 6.29 5.46 -11.42
N LYS A 152 5.24 5.29 -12.22
CA LYS A 152 4.30 4.15 -12.13
C LYS A 152 4.99 2.78 -12.06
N TRP A 153 6.06 2.60 -12.80
CA TRP A 153 6.81 1.35 -12.82
C TRP A 153 7.51 1.01 -11.51
N GLU A 154 7.92 2.02 -10.73
CA GLU A 154 8.53 1.82 -9.41
C GLU A 154 7.54 1.24 -8.40
N TYR A 155 6.27 1.60 -8.50
CA TYR A 155 5.19 1.07 -7.67
C TYR A 155 4.72 -0.33 -8.08
N LEU A 156 4.93 -0.71 -9.34
CA LEU A 156 4.68 -2.06 -9.82
C LEU A 156 5.87 -2.99 -9.53
N PHE A 157 7.09 -2.46 -9.67
CA PHE A 157 8.34 -3.19 -9.47
C PHE A 157 9.26 -2.40 -8.54
N THR A 158 9.10 -2.65 -7.25
CA THR A 158 9.81 -1.94 -6.18
C THR A 158 11.33 -2.10 -6.22
N LEU A 159 11.85 -2.99 -7.07
CA LEU A 159 13.29 -3.14 -7.33
C LEU A 159 13.93 -1.82 -7.78
N GLY A 160 13.26 -1.01 -8.61
CA GLY A 160 13.77 0.29 -9.05
C GLY A 160 14.04 1.21 -7.87
N LYS A 161 13.10 1.30 -6.93
CA LYS A 161 13.18 2.15 -5.73
C LYS A 161 14.16 1.60 -4.69
N TYR A 162 14.14 0.29 -4.45
CA TYR A 162 14.84 -0.32 -3.31
C TYR A 162 16.07 -1.15 -3.71
N HIS A 163 16.57 -1.02 -4.94
CA HIS A 163 17.73 -1.79 -5.42
C HIS A 163 18.97 -1.66 -4.52
N ALA A 164 19.18 -0.51 -3.87
CA ALA A 164 20.32 -0.29 -2.97
C ALA A 164 20.24 -1.14 -1.69
N ARG A 165 19.06 -1.66 -1.32
CA ARG A 165 18.86 -2.47 -0.11
C ARG A 165 19.51 -3.86 -0.16
N TRP A 166 20.08 -4.26 -1.30
CA TRP A 166 20.84 -5.52 -1.36
C TRP A 166 21.91 -5.66 -0.27
N SER A 167 22.55 -4.54 0.10
CA SER A 167 23.57 -4.52 1.15
C SER A 167 23.01 -4.58 2.56
N GLU A 168 21.69 -4.43 2.72
CA GLU A 168 20.99 -4.42 4.01
C GLU A 168 20.27 -5.74 4.29
N LEU A 169 20.18 -6.64 3.30
CA LEU A 169 19.48 -7.91 3.45
C LEU A 169 20.15 -8.79 4.51
N THR A 170 19.34 -9.41 5.34
CA THR A 170 19.76 -10.33 6.42
C THR A 170 19.06 -11.66 6.26
N ASP A 171 19.46 -12.68 7.03
CA ASP A 171 18.84 -14.00 7.03
C ASP A 171 17.34 -14.00 7.42
N THR A 172 16.82 -12.86 7.83
CA THR A 172 15.41 -12.66 8.22
C THR A 172 14.58 -11.92 7.17
N ASP A 173 15.15 -11.63 6.00
CA ASP A 173 14.48 -10.92 4.89
C ASP A 173 13.71 -11.83 3.93
#